data_fc0e3c7a266f0bbf9682449a2cde17b2
#
_entry.id   fc0e3c7a266f0bbf9682449a2cde17b2
#
_cell.length_a   1.000
_cell.length_b   1.000
_cell.length_c   1.000
_cell.angle_alpha   90.00
_cell.angle_beta   90.00
_cell.angle_gamma   90.00
#
_symmetry.space_group_name_H-M   'P 1'
#
loop_
_entity.id
_entity.type
_entity.pdbx_description
1 polymer ?
#
loop_
_entity_poly.entity_id
_entity_poly.type
_entity_poly.pdbx_seq_one_letter_code
_entity_poly.pdbx_strand_id
1 'polypeptide(L)'
;MYAVLKSFGLKGLNGFPVEVEADISGGMPALSIVGLPDSAVRESGDRVHAALKNLGFKWPDRRITINLAPADVRKTGPVYDLPLLLAVLAASGQLEPPPKDTAFLGELALDGSLRPVSGVLPMALEAAASGVRALYVPAENAAEAAEACGSEMQVYPAATARQVVDALRGIQPILPTICLLYTSD
;
A
#
# COMPACT_ATOMS: atom_id res chain seq x y z
N MET A 1 -0.30 -19.72 -3.25
CA MET A 1 -1.21 -18.62 -3.65
C MET A 1 -0.38 -17.35 -3.73
N TYR A 2 -0.67 -16.52 -4.69
CA TYR A 2 0.22 -15.45 -5.12
C TYR A 2 -0.61 -14.19 -5.46
N ALA A 3 -0.09 -13.02 -5.08
CA ALA A 3 -0.72 -11.75 -5.42
C ALA A 3 0.34 -10.67 -5.61
N VAL A 4 0.05 -9.68 -6.46
CA VAL A 4 0.93 -8.54 -6.71
C VAL A 4 0.13 -7.25 -6.58
N LEU A 5 0.64 -6.33 -5.78
CA LEU A 5 0.08 -5.00 -5.63
C LEU A 5 1.12 -3.94 -5.96
N LYS A 6 0.65 -2.75 -6.31
CA LYS A 6 1.54 -1.64 -6.65
C LYS A 6 1.71 -0.69 -5.47
N SER A 7 2.93 -0.22 -5.30
CA SER A 7 3.28 0.85 -4.37
C SER A 7 4.38 1.69 -4.98
N PHE A 8 4.85 2.67 -4.23
CA PHE A 8 5.92 3.57 -4.66
C PHE A 8 6.86 3.84 -3.51
N GLY A 9 8.13 4.01 -3.83
CA GLY A 9 9.14 4.37 -2.86
C GLY A 9 9.86 5.65 -3.27
N LEU A 10 10.82 6.06 -2.45
CA LEU A 10 11.66 7.23 -2.71
C LEU A 10 13.11 6.82 -2.88
N LYS A 11 13.75 7.39 -3.90
CA LYS A 11 15.20 7.34 -4.09
C LYS A 11 15.68 8.79 -4.22
N GLY A 12 16.27 9.33 -3.16
CA GLY A 12 16.52 10.76 -3.07
C GLY A 12 15.22 11.55 -3.05
N LEU A 13 15.03 12.43 -4.03
CA LEU A 13 13.81 13.25 -4.16
C LEU A 13 12.82 12.70 -5.17
N ASN A 14 13.11 11.53 -5.76
CA ASN A 14 12.30 10.97 -6.81
C ASN A 14 11.52 9.76 -6.33
N GLY A 15 10.24 9.65 -6.77
CA GLY A 15 9.48 8.43 -6.59
C GLY A 15 9.90 7.35 -7.59
N PHE A 16 9.75 6.10 -7.21
CA PHE A 16 9.93 4.97 -8.13
C PHE A 16 8.89 3.90 -7.86
N PRO A 17 8.47 3.14 -8.89
CA PRO A 17 7.46 2.10 -8.69
C PRO A 17 8.03 0.90 -7.95
N VAL A 18 7.20 0.33 -7.07
CA VAL A 18 7.52 -0.90 -6.33
C VAL A 18 6.36 -1.87 -6.52
N GLU A 19 6.69 -3.09 -6.91
CA GLU A 19 5.70 -4.17 -6.89
C GLU A 19 5.85 -4.96 -5.60
N VAL A 20 4.74 -5.12 -4.89
CA VAL A 20 4.67 -5.89 -3.66
C VAL A 20 4.08 -7.26 -4.02
N GLU A 21 4.95 -8.26 -4.06
CA GLU A 21 4.58 -9.62 -4.41
C GLU A 21 4.46 -10.46 -3.15
N ALA A 22 3.34 -11.14 -2.96
CA ALA A 22 3.14 -12.04 -1.82
C ALA A 22 2.89 -13.45 -2.32
N ASP A 23 3.64 -14.40 -1.78
CA ASP A 23 3.45 -15.82 -2.06
C ASP A 23 3.22 -16.56 -0.75
N ILE A 24 2.18 -17.40 -0.72
CA ILE A 24 1.86 -18.24 0.43
C ILE A 24 2.02 -19.68 0.00
N SER A 25 2.93 -20.38 0.67
CA SER A 25 3.24 -21.78 0.38
C SER A 25 3.14 -22.64 1.65
N GLY A 26 3.14 -23.96 1.48
CA GLY A 26 3.15 -24.89 2.60
C GLY A 26 4.47 -24.85 3.35
N GLY A 27 4.48 -25.39 4.56
CA GLY A 27 5.65 -25.46 5.42
C GLY A 27 5.43 -24.80 6.77
N MET A 28 6.50 -24.63 7.53
CA MET A 28 6.41 -23.99 8.84
C MET A 28 6.01 -22.53 8.69
N PRO A 29 5.09 -22.04 9.54
CA PRO A 29 4.69 -20.64 9.52
C PRO A 29 5.90 -19.71 9.68
N ALA A 30 6.06 -18.79 8.73
CA ALA A 30 7.15 -17.83 8.75
C ALA A 30 6.79 -16.68 7.80
N LEU A 31 7.40 -15.52 8.05
CA LEU A 31 7.30 -14.37 7.16
C LEU A 31 8.70 -13.90 6.79
N SER A 32 8.94 -13.82 5.48
CA SER A 32 10.20 -13.33 4.92
C SER A 32 9.92 -12.14 4.02
N ILE A 33 10.69 -11.06 4.17
CA ILE A 33 10.61 -9.88 3.28
C ILE A 33 11.95 -9.74 2.59
N VAL A 34 11.93 -9.80 1.25
CA VAL A 34 13.13 -9.68 0.42
C VAL A 34 12.99 -8.52 -0.56
N GLY A 35 14.07 -8.12 -1.22
CA GLY A 35 14.10 -7.00 -2.16
C GLY A 35 14.79 -5.77 -1.57
N LEU A 36 15.88 -5.97 -0.84
CA LEU A 36 16.68 -4.93 -0.18
C LEU A 36 15.85 -4.06 0.79
N PRO A 37 15.12 -4.67 1.73
CA PRO A 37 14.39 -3.89 2.73
C PRO A 37 15.33 -3.33 3.78
N ASP A 38 15.12 -2.08 4.21
CA ASP A 38 15.80 -1.53 5.37
C ASP A 38 15.18 -2.08 6.67
N SER A 39 15.68 -1.63 7.84
CA SER A 39 15.14 -2.10 9.12
C SER A 39 13.68 -1.71 9.32
N ALA A 40 13.28 -0.52 8.88
CA ALA A 40 11.89 -0.08 9.01
C ALA A 40 10.95 -0.93 8.16
N VAL A 41 11.38 -1.31 6.95
CA VAL A 41 10.61 -2.22 6.09
C VAL A 41 10.52 -3.62 6.70
N ARG A 42 11.60 -4.12 7.29
CA ARG A 42 11.59 -5.43 7.96
C ARG A 42 10.63 -5.45 9.15
N GLU A 43 10.55 -4.35 9.89
CA GLU A 43 9.61 -4.20 11.01
C GLU A 43 8.15 -4.19 10.55
N SER A 44 7.89 -3.92 9.26
CA SER A 44 6.54 -3.97 8.70
C SER A 44 5.85 -5.30 8.96
N GLY A 45 6.61 -6.40 8.98
CA GLY A 45 6.05 -7.72 9.24
C GLY A 45 5.27 -7.78 10.56
N ASP A 46 5.83 -7.24 11.63
CA ASP A 46 5.17 -7.23 12.94
C ASP A 46 3.95 -6.32 12.96
N ARG A 47 4.05 -5.13 12.34
CA ARG A 47 2.91 -4.20 12.29
C ARG A 47 1.76 -4.79 11.46
N VAL A 48 2.07 -5.36 10.31
CA VAL A 48 1.07 -5.97 9.42
C VAL A 48 0.39 -7.14 10.08
N HIS A 49 1.16 -8.02 10.75
CA HIS A 49 0.60 -9.17 11.45
C HIS A 49 -0.40 -8.73 12.54
N ALA A 50 0.00 -7.79 13.39
CA ALA A 50 -0.86 -7.30 14.46
C ALA A 50 -2.11 -6.58 13.90
N ALA A 51 -1.91 -5.70 12.92
CA ALA A 51 -3.01 -4.95 12.32
C ALA A 51 -4.03 -5.86 11.65
N LEU A 52 -3.55 -6.85 10.89
CA LEU A 52 -4.43 -7.79 10.19
C LEU A 52 -5.32 -8.56 11.16
N LYS A 53 -4.75 -9.06 12.26
CA LYS A 53 -5.50 -9.75 13.30
C LYS A 53 -6.47 -8.82 14.02
N ASN A 54 -6.05 -7.62 14.36
CA ASN A 54 -6.90 -6.65 15.06
C ASN A 54 -8.05 -6.15 14.19
N LEU A 55 -7.90 -6.20 12.87
CA LEU A 55 -8.98 -5.91 11.93
C LEU A 55 -9.96 -7.08 11.77
N GLY A 56 -9.69 -8.22 12.39
CA GLY A 56 -10.56 -9.38 12.35
C GLY A 56 -10.31 -10.32 11.18
N PHE A 57 -9.21 -10.14 10.45
CA PHE A 57 -8.81 -11.07 9.40
C PHE A 57 -7.96 -12.19 9.97
N LYS A 58 -7.80 -13.25 9.20
CA LYS A 58 -7.03 -14.41 9.62
C LYS A 58 -5.61 -14.33 9.06
N TRP A 59 -4.61 -14.36 9.96
CA TRP A 59 -3.22 -14.49 9.54
C TRP A 59 -2.98 -15.91 9.02
N PRO A 60 -2.43 -16.06 7.81
CA PRO A 60 -2.19 -17.40 7.25
C PRO A 60 -1.17 -18.19 8.08
N ASP A 61 -1.53 -19.42 8.46
CA ASP A 61 -0.67 -20.32 9.21
C ASP A 61 0.22 -21.12 8.25
N ARG A 62 0.97 -20.40 7.42
CA ARG A 62 1.80 -20.92 6.34
C ARG A 62 3.03 -20.07 6.16
N ARG A 63 3.90 -20.48 5.26
CA ARG A 63 5.08 -19.69 4.90
C ARG A 63 4.67 -18.58 3.94
N ILE A 64 4.93 -17.34 4.35
CA ILE A 64 4.65 -16.15 3.55
C ILE A 64 5.98 -15.54 3.12
N THR A 65 6.15 -15.35 1.82
CA THR A 65 7.30 -14.65 1.25
C THR A 65 6.81 -13.38 0.57
N ILE A 66 7.35 -12.23 0.98
CA ILE A 66 7.08 -10.95 0.34
C ILE A 66 8.33 -10.53 -0.42
N ASN A 67 8.17 -10.20 -1.69
CA ASN A 67 9.23 -9.62 -2.49
C ASN A 67 8.86 -8.20 -2.88
N LEU A 68 9.76 -7.26 -2.64
CA LEU A 68 9.60 -5.86 -3.05
C LEU A 68 10.46 -5.63 -4.29
N ALA A 69 9.84 -5.65 -5.46
CA ALA A 69 10.54 -5.47 -6.73
C ALA A 69 10.60 -3.98 -7.11
N PRO A 70 11.68 -3.49 -7.74
CA PRO A 70 12.84 -4.27 -8.21
C PRO A 70 13.82 -4.60 -7.08
N ALA A 71 14.51 -5.73 -7.19
CA ALA A 71 15.39 -6.26 -6.15
C ALA A 71 16.70 -5.49 -6.00
N ASP A 72 17.07 -4.69 -6.99
CA ASP A 72 18.32 -3.94 -7.03
C ASP A 72 18.19 -2.52 -6.45
N VAL A 73 17.01 -2.10 -6.03
CA VAL A 73 16.76 -0.79 -5.42
C VAL A 73 16.39 -0.99 -3.95
N ARG A 74 17.05 -0.24 -3.07
CA ARG A 74 16.78 -0.30 -1.63
C ARG A 74 15.40 0.30 -1.31
N LYS A 75 14.61 -0.40 -0.51
CA LYS A 75 13.31 0.07 -0.03
C LYS A 75 13.45 0.55 1.40
N THR A 76 12.97 1.76 1.66
CA THR A 76 13.16 2.44 2.96
C THR A 76 11.83 2.93 3.51
N GLY A 77 11.74 2.92 4.84
CA GLY A 77 10.61 3.49 5.57
C GLY A 77 9.38 2.60 5.62
N PRO A 78 8.38 3.01 6.41
CA PRO A 78 7.20 2.20 6.67
C PRO A 78 6.07 2.34 5.64
N VAL A 79 6.32 3.01 4.52
CA VAL A 79 5.31 3.32 3.50
C VAL A 79 4.65 2.08 2.90
N TYR A 80 5.32 0.94 2.97
CA TYR A 80 4.84 -0.31 2.36
C TYR A 80 3.91 -1.12 3.25
N ASP A 81 3.63 -0.68 4.48
CA ASP A 81 2.79 -1.44 5.41
C ASP A 81 1.41 -1.76 4.83
N LEU A 82 0.73 -0.75 4.28
CA LEU A 82 -0.61 -0.94 3.72
C LEU A 82 -0.61 -1.92 2.54
N PRO A 83 0.24 -1.75 1.51
CA PRO A 83 0.26 -2.73 0.42
C PRO A 83 0.71 -4.11 0.86
N LEU A 84 1.56 -4.25 1.89
CA LEU A 84 1.92 -5.56 2.45
C LEU A 84 0.71 -6.26 3.05
N LEU A 85 -0.08 -5.55 3.86
CA LEU A 85 -1.29 -6.11 4.45
C LEU A 85 -2.26 -6.58 3.36
N LEU A 86 -2.50 -5.73 2.38
CA LEU A 86 -3.44 -6.04 1.29
C LEU A 86 -2.92 -7.20 0.43
N ALA A 87 -1.61 -7.29 0.21
CA ALA A 87 -1.01 -8.38 -0.54
C ALA A 87 -1.18 -9.73 0.17
N VAL A 88 -1.02 -9.75 1.50
CA VAL A 88 -1.26 -10.96 2.29
C VAL A 88 -2.73 -11.37 2.23
N LEU A 89 -3.65 -10.40 2.34
CA LEU A 89 -5.08 -10.68 2.23
C LEU A 89 -5.45 -11.23 0.85
N ALA A 90 -4.90 -10.64 -0.20
CA ALA A 90 -5.16 -11.09 -1.57
C ALA A 90 -4.56 -12.48 -1.83
N ALA A 91 -3.32 -12.72 -1.42
CA ALA A 91 -2.66 -14.01 -1.59
C ALA A 91 -3.34 -15.13 -0.79
N SER A 92 -3.96 -14.80 0.34
CA SER A 92 -4.68 -15.79 1.18
C SER A 92 -6.14 -15.99 0.77
N GLY A 93 -6.63 -15.27 -0.24
CA GLY A 93 -8.01 -15.39 -0.71
C GLY A 93 -9.02 -14.62 0.12
N GLN A 94 -8.59 -13.79 1.06
CA GLN A 94 -9.48 -12.98 1.89
C GLN A 94 -9.88 -11.65 1.22
N LEU A 95 -9.21 -11.30 0.13
CA LEU A 95 -9.49 -10.11 -0.66
C LEU A 95 -9.27 -10.47 -2.13
N GLU A 96 -10.17 -10.04 -3.01
CA GLU A 96 -9.92 -10.17 -4.43
C GLU A 96 -8.77 -9.23 -4.83
N PRO A 97 -7.88 -9.66 -5.75
CA PRO A 97 -6.78 -8.80 -6.18
C PRO A 97 -7.31 -7.47 -6.69
N PRO A 98 -6.76 -6.33 -6.21
CA PRO A 98 -7.17 -5.02 -6.70
C PRO A 98 -6.88 -4.84 -8.20
N PRO A 99 -7.56 -3.91 -8.87
CA PRO A 99 -7.24 -3.57 -10.26
C PRO A 99 -5.77 -3.18 -10.42
N LYS A 100 -5.19 -3.50 -11.58
CA LYS A 100 -3.76 -3.28 -11.83
C LYS A 100 -3.33 -1.82 -11.87
N ASP A 101 -4.28 -0.90 -12.08
CA ASP A 101 -4.02 0.53 -12.08
C ASP A 101 -4.24 1.19 -10.71
N THR A 102 -4.27 0.40 -9.66
CA THR A 102 -4.45 0.86 -8.28
C THR A 102 -3.15 0.71 -7.51
N ALA A 103 -2.81 1.71 -6.70
CA ALA A 103 -1.62 1.70 -5.85
C ALA A 103 -1.94 2.14 -4.43
N PHE A 104 -1.08 1.78 -3.50
CA PHE A 104 -1.30 1.95 -2.07
C PHE A 104 -0.05 2.44 -1.37
N LEU A 105 -0.20 3.43 -0.49
CA LEU A 105 0.86 3.96 0.37
C LEU A 105 0.31 4.09 1.78
N GLY A 106 1.09 3.75 2.79
CA GLY A 106 0.69 4.02 4.17
C GLY A 106 1.42 3.19 5.21
N GLU A 107 1.69 3.81 6.36
CA GLU A 107 2.17 3.13 7.55
C GLU A 107 0.98 2.66 8.38
N LEU A 108 1.09 1.49 8.99
CA LEU A 108 0.04 0.94 9.86
C LEU A 108 0.39 1.08 11.33
N ALA A 109 -0.58 1.53 12.11
CA ALA A 109 -0.58 1.29 13.55
C ALA A 109 -1.05 -0.15 13.81
N LEU A 110 -0.79 -0.68 14.99
CA LEU A 110 -1.13 -2.07 15.32
C LEU A 110 -2.64 -2.35 15.32
N ASP A 111 -3.46 -1.31 15.48
CA ASP A 111 -4.92 -1.44 15.43
C ASP A 111 -5.49 -1.36 14.00
N GLY A 112 -4.63 -1.17 13.00
CA GLY A 112 -5.05 -1.05 11.61
C GLY A 112 -5.28 0.38 11.13
N SER A 113 -5.10 1.38 11.99
CA SER A 113 -5.16 2.79 11.58
C SER A 113 -4.00 3.12 10.65
N LEU A 114 -4.22 4.05 9.73
CA LEU A 114 -3.18 4.52 8.82
C LEU A 114 -2.53 5.78 9.36
N ARG A 115 -1.19 5.75 9.43
CA ARG A 115 -0.37 6.89 9.82
C ARG A 115 0.19 7.56 8.57
N PRO A 116 0.38 8.88 8.60
CA PRO A 116 0.95 9.60 7.46
C PRO A 116 2.39 9.16 7.18
N VAL A 117 2.77 9.26 5.92
CA VAL A 117 4.12 8.94 5.46
C VAL A 117 4.78 10.20 4.88
N SER A 118 6.12 10.22 4.90
CA SER A 118 6.89 11.32 4.32
C SER A 118 7.08 11.09 2.82
N GLY A 119 7.16 12.20 2.07
CA GLY A 119 7.49 12.14 0.65
C GLY A 119 6.36 11.65 -0.23
N VAL A 120 5.11 11.88 0.16
CA VAL A 120 3.96 11.39 -0.61
C VAL A 120 3.85 12.09 -1.96
N LEU A 121 4.22 13.37 -2.07
CA LEU A 121 4.08 14.11 -3.34
C LEU A 121 4.93 13.51 -4.46
N PRO A 122 6.26 13.30 -4.30
CA PRO A 122 7.04 12.66 -5.36
C PRO A 122 6.58 11.24 -5.68
N MET A 123 6.11 10.48 -4.70
CA MET A 123 5.54 9.15 -4.96
C MET A 123 4.24 9.24 -5.76
N ALA A 124 3.37 10.20 -5.44
CA ALA A 124 2.12 10.42 -6.17
C ALA A 124 2.37 10.91 -7.59
N LEU A 125 3.38 11.77 -7.79
CA LEU A 125 3.78 12.23 -9.13
C LEU A 125 4.22 11.05 -9.99
N GLU A 126 5.03 10.15 -9.44
CA GLU A 126 5.47 8.96 -10.15
C GLU A 126 4.31 8.01 -10.43
N ALA A 127 3.38 7.88 -9.47
CA ALA A 127 2.18 7.07 -9.68
C ALA A 127 1.36 7.57 -10.86
N ALA A 128 1.11 8.87 -10.93
CA ALA A 128 0.39 9.48 -12.04
C ALA A 128 1.12 9.24 -13.37
N ALA A 129 2.44 9.43 -13.39
CA ALA A 129 3.25 9.22 -14.59
C ALA A 129 3.28 7.74 -15.02
N SER A 130 3.11 6.81 -14.09
CA SER A 130 3.12 5.37 -14.34
C SER A 130 1.75 4.81 -14.76
N GLY A 131 0.74 5.66 -14.89
CA GLY A 131 -0.59 5.23 -15.33
C GLY A 131 -1.49 4.73 -14.21
N VAL A 132 -1.17 5.01 -12.95
CA VAL A 132 -2.06 4.71 -11.83
C VAL A 132 -3.29 5.59 -11.91
N ARG A 133 -4.46 5.00 -11.76
CA ARG A 133 -5.74 5.72 -11.78
C ARG A 133 -6.37 5.88 -10.41
N ALA A 134 -6.02 5.02 -9.47
CA ALA A 134 -6.51 5.06 -8.09
C ALA A 134 -5.33 4.91 -7.14
N LEU A 135 -5.09 5.93 -6.31
CA LEU A 135 -4.03 5.93 -5.31
C LEU A 135 -4.66 6.09 -3.93
N TYR A 136 -4.52 5.05 -3.11
CA TYR A 136 -4.99 5.08 -1.72
C TYR A 136 -3.86 5.52 -0.81
N VAL A 137 -4.12 6.53 0.01
CA VAL A 137 -3.12 7.12 0.91
C VAL A 137 -3.73 7.36 2.29
N PRO A 138 -2.90 7.50 3.34
CA PRO A 138 -3.41 7.96 4.63
C PRO A 138 -4.14 9.30 4.48
N ALA A 139 -5.24 9.46 5.20
CA ALA A 139 -6.08 10.66 5.09
C ALA A 139 -5.29 11.95 5.25
N GLU A 140 -4.30 11.97 6.16
CA GLU A 140 -3.46 13.13 6.40
C GLU A 140 -2.55 13.49 5.23
N ASN A 141 -2.27 12.54 4.33
CA ASN A 141 -1.45 12.75 3.14
C ASN A 141 -2.27 13.11 1.89
N ALA A 142 -3.59 13.01 1.97
CA ALA A 142 -4.42 13.06 0.77
C ALA A 142 -4.36 14.41 0.05
N ALA A 143 -4.36 15.52 0.78
CA ALA A 143 -4.29 16.85 0.18
C ALA A 143 -2.98 17.05 -0.59
N GLU A 144 -1.85 16.63 -0.02
CA GLU A 144 -0.54 16.69 -0.68
C GLU A 144 -0.49 15.78 -1.91
N ALA A 145 -0.97 14.55 -1.77
CA ALA A 145 -1.01 13.60 -2.90
C ALA A 145 -1.91 14.10 -4.04
N ALA A 146 -3.01 14.76 -3.70
CA ALA A 146 -3.94 15.28 -4.70
C ALA A 146 -3.33 16.38 -5.57
N GLU A 147 -2.29 17.06 -5.11
CA GLU A 147 -1.56 18.03 -5.92
C GLU A 147 -0.87 17.38 -7.12
N ALA A 148 -0.56 16.09 -7.04
CA ALA A 148 0.06 15.33 -8.12
C ALA A 148 -0.95 14.74 -9.09
N CYS A 149 -2.24 14.68 -8.73
CA CYS A 149 -3.23 14.06 -9.58
C CYS A 149 -3.50 14.94 -10.80
N GLY A 150 -3.35 14.33 -11.97
CA GLY A 150 -3.86 14.93 -13.20
C GLY A 150 -5.36 14.63 -13.34
N SER A 151 -5.88 14.78 -14.55
CA SER A 151 -7.29 14.48 -14.82
C SER A 151 -7.63 12.99 -14.71
N GLU A 152 -6.64 12.10 -14.71
CA GLU A 152 -6.85 10.66 -14.81
C GLU A 152 -6.63 9.89 -13.49
N MET A 153 -5.82 10.38 -12.57
CA MET A 153 -5.58 9.71 -11.28
C MET A 153 -6.44 10.32 -10.19
N GLN A 154 -7.11 9.48 -9.42
CA GLN A 154 -7.86 9.91 -8.24
C GLN A 154 -7.12 9.46 -6.99
N VAL A 155 -7.13 10.32 -5.96
CA VAL A 155 -6.51 10.06 -4.66
C VAL A 155 -7.60 9.77 -3.64
N TYR A 156 -7.54 8.62 -3.01
CA TYR A 156 -8.52 8.17 -2.02
C TYR A 156 -7.94 8.22 -0.61
N PRO A 157 -8.47 9.10 0.26
CA PRO A 157 -8.01 9.20 1.64
C PRO A 157 -8.59 8.06 2.48
N ALA A 158 -7.79 7.47 3.34
CA ALA A 158 -8.27 6.47 4.28
C ALA A 158 -7.65 6.69 5.66
N ALA A 159 -8.48 6.56 6.69
CA ALA A 159 -8.02 6.64 8.08
C ALA A 159 -7.60 5.26 8.61
N THR A 160 -8.13 4.19 8.03
CA THR A 160 -7.85 2.81 8.47
C THR A 160 -7.71 1.88 7.26
N ALA A 161 -6.97 0.79 7.45
CA ALA A 161 -6.90 -0.25 6.42
C ALA A 161 -8.27 -0.91 6.18
N ARG A 162 -9.15 -0.94 7.19
CA ARG A 162 -10.52 -1.43 7.03
C ARG A 162 -11.27 -0.65 5.96
N GLN A 163 -11.15 0.67 5.95
CA GLN A 163 -11.79 1.51 4.95
C GLN A 163 -11.31 1.16 3.54
N VAL A 164 -10.00 0.92 3.38
CA VAL A 164 -9.45 0.51 2.09
C VAL A 164 -10.02 -0.83 1.65
N VAL A 165 -10.04 -1.82 2.53
CA VAL A 165 -10.58 -3.15 2.22
C VAL A 165 -12.06 -3.06 1.84
N ASP A 166 -12.85 -2.30 2.60
CA ASP A 166 -14.29 -2.15 2.32
C ASP A 166 -14.53 -1.43 1.00
N ALA A 167 -13.70 -0.45 0.65
CA ALA A 167 -13.78 0.22 -0.66
C ALA A 167 -13.45 -0.75 -1.80
N LEU A 168 -12.38 -1.55 -1.64
CA LEU A 168 -11.99 -2.54 -2.65
C LEU A 168 -13.03 -3.64 -2.83
N ARG A 169 -13.75 -3.98 -1.77
CA ARG A 169 -14.85 -4.96 -1.82
C ARG A 169 -16.16 -4.38 -2.35
N GLY A 170 -16.22 -3.06 -2.56
CA GLY A 170 -17.45 -2.41 -2.96
C GLY A 170 -18.49 -2.28 -1.85
N ILE A 171 -18.09 -2.49 -0.59
CA ILE A 171 -19.01 -2.40 0.56
C ILE A 171 -19.25 -0.94 0.95
N GLN A 172 -18.18 -0.15 1.00
CA GLN A 172 -18.23 1.25 1.40
C GLN A 172 -17.27 2.06 0.53
N PRO A 173 -17.77 2.85 -0.43
CA PRO A 173 -16.89 3.65 -1.27
C PRO A 173 -16.23 4.77 -0.50
N ILE A 174 -15.01 5.15 -0.93
CA ILE A 174 -14.31 6.32 -0.42
C ILE A 174 -14.44 7.42 -1.45
N LEU A 175 -14.78 8.64 -1.01
CA LEU A 175 -14.83 9.79 -1.91
C LEU A 175 -13.41 10.28 -2.19
N PRO A 176 -13.05 10.50 -3.46
CA PRO A 176 -11.70 10.98 -3.78
C PRO A 176 -11.48 12.41 -3.28
N THR A 177 -10.22 12.73 -2.98
CA THR A 177 -9.81 14.08 -2.62
C THR A 177 -9.70 14.94 -3.87
N ILE A 178 -10.36 16.10 -3.86
CA ILE A 178 -10.35 17.02 -4.98
C ILE A 178 -9.06 17.82 -4.98
N CYS A 179 -8.44 17.96 -6.16
CA CYS A 179 -7.27 18.81 -6.34
C CYS A 179 -7.71 20.27 -6.40
N LEU A 180 -7.29 21.07 -5.42
CA LEU A 180 -7.69 22.48 -5.32
C LEU A 180 -7.14 23.36 -6.46
N LEU A 181 -6.08 22.90 -7.14
CA LEU A 181 -5.48 23.65 -8.24
C LEU A 181 -6.37 23.76 -9.48
N TYR A 182 -7.42 22.93 -9.58
CA TYR A 182 -8.36 22.95 -10.71
C TYR A 182 -9.70 23.58 -10.36
N THR A 183 -9.84 24.19 -9.19
CA THR A 183 -11.09 24.81 -8.77
C THR A 183 -11.15 26.32 -9.00
N SER A 184 -10.07 26.92 -9.49
CA SER A 184 -10.10 28.33 -9.93
C SER A 184 -10.54 28.35 -11.37
N ASP A 185 -11.75 28.77 -11.60
CA ASP A 185 -12.36 28.97 -12.91
C ASP A 185 -11.64 29.88 -13.87
#